data_313803311cc3a5c81e1a2e44899fd268
#
_entry.id   313803311cc3a5c81e1a2e44899fd268
#
_cell.length_a   1.000
_cell.length_b   1.000
_cell.length_c   1.000
_cell.angle_alpha   90.00
_cell.angle_beta   90.00
_cell.angle_gamma   90.00
#
_symmetry.space_group_name_H-M   'P 1'
#
loop_
_entity.id
_entity.type
_entity.pdbx_description
1 polymer ?
#
loop_
_entity_poly.entity_id
_entity_poly.type
_entity_poly.pdbx_seq_one_letter_code
_entity_poly.pdbx_strand_id
1 'polypeptide(L)'
;MQIHNLYTDEQGESHFRDIEVEWVEETRAGKLSRRLPASGIIFRQVPPDYDLDWHPAPRRQYIINLDAAVQITASDGENRVIGAGEVLLVEDTSGKGHLSKALNGQLRHCIFVPIEDGD
;
A
#
# COMPACT_ATOMS: atom_id res chain seq x y z
N MET A 1 -2.07 14.17 6.64
CA MET A 1 -1.33 13.16 5.84
C MET A 1 -2.29 12.08 5.43
N GLN A 2 -2.45 11.91 4.14
CA GLN A 2 -3.33 10.87 3.59
C GLN A 2 -2.51 9.68 3.14
N ILE A 3 -3.07 8.48 3.31
CA ILE A 3 -2.52 7.26 2.75
C ILE A 3 -3.57 6.58 1.86
N HIS A 4 -3.10 5.89 0.84
CA HIS A 4 -3.97 5.06 0.01
C HIS A 4 -4.31 3.78 0.75
N ASN A 5 -5.55 3.31 0.61
CA ASN A 5 -5.94 2.00 1.14
C ASN A 5 -6.59 1.18 0.04
N LEU A 6 -6.14 -0.04 -0.11
CA LEU A 6 -6.69 -1.01 -1.05
C LEU A 6 -7.27 -2.15 -0.24
N TYR A 7 -8.58 -2.38 -0.35
CA TYR A 7 -9.29 -3.36 0.48
C TYR A 7 -10.29 -4.15 -0.36
N THR A 8 -10.78 -5.25 0.20
CA THR A 8 -11.76 -6.13 -0.44
C THR A 8 -13.11 -6.00 0.25
N ASP A 9 -14.20 -5.90 -0.53
CA ASP A 9 -15.56 -5.88 0.01
C ASP A 9 -16.09 -7.32 0.22
N GLU A 10 -17.34 -7.42 0.67
CA GLU A 10 -17.96 -8.71 0.98
C GLU A 10 -18.17 -9.60 -0.26
N GLN A 11 -18.21 -9.01 -1.45
CA GLN A 11 -18.36 -9.73 -2.71
C GLN A 11 -17.03 -10.11 -3.36
N GLY A 12 -15.90 -9.79 -2.71
CA GLY A 12 -14.57 -10.08 -3.25
C GLY A 12 -14.04 -9.05 -4.22
N GLU A 13 -14.73 -7.92 -4.40
CA GLU A 13 -14.28 -6.81 -5.23
C GLU A 13 -13.31 -5.93 -4.45
N SER A 14 -12.21 -5.54 -5.06
CA SER A 14 -11.26 -4.63 -4.42
C SER A 14 -11.55 -3.18 -4.78
N HIS A 15 -11.25 -2.29 -3.84
CA HIS A 15 -11.54 -0.85 -3.92
C HIS A 15 -10.40 -0.06 -3.32
N PHE A 16 -10.21 1.15 -3.82
CA PHE A 16 -9.36 2.14 -3.17
C PHE A 16 -10.20 3.11 -2.33
N ARG A 17 -9.60 3.61 -1.28
CA ARG A 17 -10.07 4.77 -0.52
C ARG A 17 -8.88 5.50 0.07
N ASP A 18 -9.12 6.73 0.54
CA ASP A 18 -8.11 7.51 1.24
C ASP A 18 -8.34 7.38 2.74
N ILE A 19 -7.24 7.20 3.48
CA ILE A 19 -7.27 7.21 4.94
C ILE A 19 -6.50 8.45 5.39
N GLU A 20 -7.14 9.27 6.24
CA GLU A 20 -6.47 10.39 6.88
C GLU A 20 -5.81 9.90 8.17
N VAL A 21 -4.50 10.14 8.30
CA VAL A 21 -3.78 9.78 9.51
C VAL A 21 -4.22 10.70 10.64
N GLU A 22 -4.67 10.10 11.74
CA GLU A 22 -5.08 10.84 12.92
C GLU A 22 -3.86 11.15 13.79
N TRP A 23 -3.69 12.44 14.13
CA TRP A 23 -2.63 12.89 15.03
C TRP A 23 -3.16 12.86 16.46
N VAL A 24 -2.54 12.06 17.31
CA VAL A 24 -3.01 11.87 18.71
C VAL A 24 -2.09 12.53 19.72
N GLU A 25 -0.91 12.98 19.30
CA GLU A 25 0.06 13.64 20.17
C GLU A 25 0.75 14.74 19.39
N GLU A 26 1.02 15.86 20.06
CA GLU A 26 1.79 16.95 19.49
C GLU A 26 2.92 17.32 20.42
N THR A 27 4.16 17.31 19.90
CA THR A 27 5.37 17.61 20.64
C THR A 27 6.20 18.61 19.85
N ARG A 28 7.34 19.04 20.42
CA ARG A 28 8.29 19.87 19.69
C ARG A 28 8.90 19.12 18.49
N ALA A 29 8.86 17.80 18.51
CA ALA A 29 9.31 16.95 17.39
C ALA A 29 8.25 16.81 16.29
N GLY A 30 7.03 17.31 16.50
CA GLY A 30 5.94 17.27 15.53
C GLY A 30 4.71 16.57 16.06
N LYS A 31 3.81 16.26 15.13
CA LYS A 31 2.58 15.54 15.43
C LYS A 31 2.78 14.05 15.18
N LEU A 32 2.24 13.23 16.04
CA LEU A 32 2.43 11.79 16.02
C LEU A 32 1.08 11.07 15.99
N SER A 33 0.98 10.04 15.14
CA SER A 33 -0.12 9.10 15.20
C SER A 33 0.04 8.20 16.43
N ARG A 34 -1.00 7.42 16.75
CA ARG A 34 -0.82 6.31 17.68
C ARG A 34 0.22 5.34 17.11
N ARG A 35 0.85 4.55 17.97
CA ARG A 35 1.76 3.50 17.54
C ARG A 35 0.93 2.35 16.99
N LEU A 36 1.16 1.99 15.73
CA LEU A 36 0.49 0.85 15.09
C LEU A 36 1.34 -0.40 15.30
N PRO A 37 0.73 -1.51 15.73
CA PRO A 37 1.49 -2.76 15.86
C PRO A 37 1.94 -3.24 14.49
N ALA A 38 3.18 -3.67 14.39
CA ALA A 38 3.75 -4.21 13.16
C ALA A 38 4.57 -5.46 13.51
N SER A 39 4.56 -6.46 12.62
CA SER A 39 5.23 -7.73 12.87
C SER A 39 6.61 -7.80 12.23
N GLY A 40 7.01 -6.79 11.48
CA GLY A 40 8.34 -6.79 10.86
C GLY A 40 8.51 -5.69 9.84
N ILE A 41 9.63 -5.73 9.12
CA ILE A 41 9.95 -4.82 8.04
C ILE A 41 10.66 -5.61 6.95
N ILE A 42 10.29 -5.35 5.68
CA ILE A 42 10.89 -6.02 4.52
C ILE A 42 11.35 -4.93 3.55
N PHE A 43 12.61 -4.99 3.16
CA PHE A 43 13.15 -4.13 2.11
C PHE A 43 13.00 -4.85 0.77
N ARG A 44 12.52 -4.13 -0.26
CA ARG A 44 12.22 -4.75 -1.55
C ARG A 44 12.77 -3.90 -2.70
N GLN A 45 13.39 -4.58 -3.66
CA GLN A 45 13.77 -3.99 -4.94
C GLN A 45 12.90 -4.61 -6.03
N VAL A 46 12.27 -3.77 -6.84
CA VAL A 46 11.33 -4.18 -7.88
C VAL A 46 11.91 -3.83 -9.25
N PRO A 47 12.03 -4.79 -10.18
CA PRO A 47 12.63 -4.54 -11.47
C PRO A 47 11.82 -3.58 -12.34
N PRO A 48 12.47 -2.90 -13.32
CA PRO A 48 11.78 -1.93 -14.17
C PRO A 48 10.68 -2.50 -15.05
N ASP A 49 10.72 -3.80 -15.33
CA ASP A 49 9.72 -4.51 -16.13
C ASP A 49 8.64 -5.20 -15.31
N TYR A 50 8.55 -4.88 -14.02
CA TYR A 50 7.57 -5.45 -13.11
C TYR A 50 6.14 -5.24 -13.65
N ASP A 51 5.42 -6.35 -13.80
CA ASP A 51 4.05 -6.35 -14.30
C ASP A 51 3.38 -7.61 -13.78
N LEU A 52 2.54 -7.44 -12.77
CA LEU A 52 1.90 -8.56 -12.10
C LEU A 52 0.40 -8.57 -12.38
N ASP A 53 -0.08 -9.71 -12.89
CA ASP A 53 -1.48 -9.95 -13.17
C ASP A 53 -2.31 -10.00 -11.88
N TRP A 54 -3.62 -10.11 -12.00
CA TRP A 54 -4.55 -10.13 -10.87
C TRP A 54 -4.07 -11.06 -9.76
N HIS A 55 -3.90 -10.50 -8.58
CA HIS A 55 -3.46 -11.26 -7.41
C HIS A 55 -3.89 -10.53 -6.14
N PRO A 56 -4.28 -11.25 -5.08
CA PRO A 56 -4.52 -10.63 -3.78
C PRO A 56 -3.19 -10.30 -3.10
N ALA A 57 -3.23 -9.41 -2.12
CA ALA A 57 -2.07 -9.15 -1.28
C ALA A 57 -1.77 -10.41 -0.43
N PRO A 58 -0.49 -10.75 -0.22
CA PRO A 58 -0.14 -11.94 0.57
C PRO A 58 -0.47 -11.78 2.05
N ARG A 59 -0.56 -10.53 2.52
CA ARG A 59 -0.85 -10.18 3.92
C ARG A 59 -1.24 -8.72 3.99
N ARG A 60 -1.87 -8.32 5.09
CA ARG A 60 -2.10 -6.90 5.37
C ARG A 60 -0.76 -6.25 5.69
N GLN A 61 -0.45 -5.18 4.98
CA GLN A 61 0.82 -4.47 5.20
C GLN A 61 0.79 -3.06 4.63
N TYR A 62 1.62 -2.21 5.21
CA TYR A 62 1.92 -0.92 4.60
C TYR A 62 3.03 -1.10 3.58
N ILE A 63 2.91 -0.38 2.47
CA ILE A 63 3.95 -0.29 1.44
C ILE A 63 4.35 1.18 1.35
N ILE A 64 5.65 1.44 1.51
CA ILE A 64 6.21 2.79 1.43
C ILE A 64 7.13 2.81 0.23
N ASN A 65 6.75 3.56 -0.81
CA ASN A 65 7.60 3.75 -1.98
C ASN A 65 8.67 4.79 -1.67
N LEU A 66 9.91 4.48 -2.01
CA LEU A 66 11.04 5.36 -1.70
C LEU A 66 11.44 6.24 -2.88
N ASP A 67 11.58 5.67 -4.08
CA ASP A 67 12.27 6.34 -5.19
C ASP A 67 11.55 6.29 -6.53
N ALA A 68 10.46 5.55 -6.64
CA ALA A 68 9.70 5.44 -7.89
C ALA A 68 8.25 5.12 -7.61
N ALA A 69 7.41 5.26 -8.64
CA ALA A 69 5.97 5.00 -8.55
C ALA A 69 5.63 3.58 -8.99
N VAL A 70 4.47 3.10 -8.54
CA VAL A 70 3.83 1.89 -9.04
C VAL A 70 2.40 2.23 -9.44
N GLN A 71 1.92 1.61 -10.51
CA GLN A 71 0.54 1.73 -10.94
C GLN A 71 -0.24 0.52 -10.46
N ILE A 72 -1.34 0.75 -9.75
CA ILE A 72 -2.16 -0.33 -9.19
C ILE A 72 -3.60 -0.12 -9.64
N THR A 73 -4.22 -1.20 -10.14
CA THR A 73 -5.62 -1.20 -10.58
C THR A 73 -6.42 -2.14 -9.69
N ALA A 74 -7.42 -1.60 -9.01
CA ALA A 74 -8.38 -2.38 -8.23
C ALA A 74 -9.34 -3.10 -9.16
N SER A 75 -9.98 -4.17 -8.67
CA SER A 75 -10.89 -4.95 -9.50
C SER A 75 -12.18 -4.21 -9.86
N ASP A 76 -12.50 -3.12 -9.16
CA ASP A 76 -13.61 -2.24 -9.51
C ASP A 76 -13.29 -1.30 -10.69
N GLY A 77 -12.06 -1.33 -11.18
CA GLY A 77 -11.59 -0.51 -12.30
C GLY A 77 -10.84 0.75 -11.91
N GLU A 78 -10.84 1.14 -10.64
CA GLU A 78 -10.08 2.31 -10.23
C GLU A 78 -8.58 2.05 -10.32
N ASN A 79 -7.86 3.00 -10.91
CA ASN A 79 -6.43 2.94 -11.13
C ASN A 79 -5.78 4.09 -10.37
N ARG A 80 -4.73 3.77 -9.61
CA ARG A 80 -3.95 4.79 -8.90
C ARG A 80 -2.48 4.63 -9.17
N VAL A 81 -1.80 5.77 -9.25
CA VAL A 81 -0.35 5.83 -9.24
C VAL A 81 0.09 6.16 -7.82
N ILE A 82 0.80 5.21 -7.21
CA ILE A 82 1.34 5.40 -5.87
C ILE A 82 2.78 5.87 -6.05
N GLY A 83 3.03 7.15 -5.78
CA GLY A 83 4.31 7.78 -6.08
C GLY A 83 5.39 7.55 -5.04
N ALA A 84 6.58 8.07 -5.35
CA ALA A 84 7.68 8.08 -4.39
C ALA A 84 7.29 8.89 -3.16
N GLY A 85 7.59 8.37 -1.97
CA GLY A 85 7.23 9.01 -0.70
C GLY A 85 5.79 8.78 -0.27
N GLU A 86 4.97 8.09 -1.08
CA GLU A 86 3.59 7.81 -0.73
C GLU A 86 3.44 6.45 -0.06
N VAL A 87 2.41 6.33 0.75
CA VAL A 87 2.14 5.14 1.55
C VAL A 87 0.84 4.48 1.09
N LEU A 88 0.87 3.16 0.94
CA LEU A 88 -0.27 2.33 0.61
C LEU A 88 -0.48 1.29 1.69
N LEU A 89 -1.71 1.19 2.21
CA LEU A 89 -2.11 0.08 3.06
C LEU A 89 -2.85 -0.93 2.21
N VAL A 90 -2.25 -2.11 1.98
CA VAL A 90 -2.90 -3.20 1.24
C VAL A 90 -3.60 -4.13 2.22
N GLU A 91 -4.88 -4.36 1.96
CA GLU A 91 -5.75 -5.21 2.77
C GLU A 91 -6.59 -6.16 1.93
N ASP A 92 -6.39 -6.18 0.61
CA ASP A 92 -7.10 -7.07 -0.31
C ASP A 92 -6.50 -8.48 -0.32
N THR A 93 -6.53 -9.12 0.84
CA THR A 93 -5.91 -10.42 1.06
C THR A 93 -6.75 -11.60 0.55
N SER A 94 -7.92 -11.31 0.00
CA SER A 94 -8.84 -12.30 -0.57
C SER A 94 -9.57 -11.69 -1.75
N GLY A 95 -10.33 -12.52 -2.47
CA GLY A 95 -11.15 -12.08 -3.59
C GLY A 95 -10.34 -11.86 -4.86
N LYS A 96 -10.77 -10.89 -5.67
CA LYS A 96 -10.21 -10.68 -7.01
C LYS A 96 -8.79 -10.09 -7.01
N GLY A 97 -8.42 -9.39 -5.94
CA GLY A 97 -7.10 -8.77 -5.86
C GLY A 97 -6.96 -7.55 -6.75
N HIS A 98 -5.73 -7.30 -7.19
CA HIS A 98 -5.39 -6.13 -7.98
C HIS A 98 -4.33 -6.44 -9.02
N LEU A 99 -4.20 -5.54 -10.00
CA LEU A 99 -3.06 -5.51 -10.94
C LEU A 99 -2.02 -4.52 -10.41
N SER A 100 -0.74 -4.81 -10.64
CA SER A 100 0.32 -3.85 -10.32
C SER A 100 1.43 -3.91 -11.36
N LYS A 101 1.97 -2.74 -11.73
CA LYS A 101 3.05 -2.66 -12.70
C LYS A 101 3.93 -1.43 -12.47
N ALA A 102 5.19 -1.56 -12.90
CA ALA A 102 6.14 -0.46 -12.91
C ALA A 102 5.67 0.64 -13.86
N LEU A 103 6.04 1.88 -13.55
CA LEU A 103 5.81 3.02 -14.41
C LEU A 103 7.12 3.47 -15.03
N ASN A 104 7.06 3.84 -16.32
CA ASN A 104 8.18 4.46 -17.04
C ASN A 104 9.46 3.63 -17.02
N GLY A 105 9.37 2.32 -16.84
CA GLY A 105 10.54 1.44 -16.82
C GLY A 105 11.51 1.76 -15.71
N GLN A 106 11.02 2.20 -14.54
CA GLN A 106 11.88 2.57 -13.43
C GLN A 106 12.04 1.45 -12.41
N LEU A 107 13.27 1.22 -11.99
CA LEU A 107 13.60 0.40 -10.83
C LEU A 107 13.00 1.06 -9.59
N ARG A 108 12.38 0.29 -8.72
CA ARG A 108 11.71 0.82 -7.53
C ARG A 108 12.23 0.15 -6.27
N HIS A 109 12.52 0.95 -5.26
CA HIS A 109 12.77 0.46 -3.90
C HIS A 109 11.60 0.82 -3.02
N CYS A 110 11.16 -0.13 -2.22
CA CYS A 110 10.06 0.10 -1.29
C CYS A 110 10.27 -0.68 0.00
N ILE A 111 9.47 -0.33 1.00
CA ILE A 111 9.49 -0.99 2.30
C ILE A 111 8.11 -1.56 2.55
N PHE A 112 8.05 -2.83 2.93
CA PHE A 112 6.84 -3.46 3.44
C PHE A 112 6.89 -3.48 4.96
N VAL A 113 5.79 -3.08 5.58
CA VAL A 113 5.62 -3.16 7.03
C VAL A 113 4.38 -4.03 7.29
N PRO A 114 4.56 -5.36 7.45
CA PRO A 114 3.43 -6.24 7.77
C PRO A 114 2.79 -5.88 9.10
N ILE A 115 1.46 -5.98 9.14
CA ILE A 115 0.69 -5.75 10.35
C ILE A 115 -0.14 -6.98 10.68
N GLU A 116 -0.50 -7.12 11.96
CA GLU A 116 -1.29 -8.25 12.40
C GLU A 116 -2.76 -8.08 11.96
N ASP A 117 -3.42 -9.21 11.70
CA ASP A 117 -4.86 -9.21 11.42
C ASP A 117 -5.63 -8.71 12.64
N GLY A 118 -6.65 -7.86 12.39
CA GLY A 118 -7.47 -7.29 13.43
C GLY A 118 -6.99 -5.96 13.99
N ASP A 119 -5.90 -5.45 13.49
CA ASP A 119 -5.36 -4.15 13.91
C ASP A 119 -6.03 -2.97 13.19
#